data_3d13eeda336c6b1ce41a6cd1d7f03fbc
#
_entry.id   3d13eeda336c6b1ce41a6cd1d7f03fbc
#
_cell.length_a   1.000
_cell.length_b   1.000
_cell.length_c   1.000
_cell.angle_alpha   90.00
_cell.angle_beta   90.00
_cell.angle_gamma   90.00
#
_symmetry.space_group_name_H-M   'P 1'
#
loop_
_entity.id
_entity.type
_entity.pdbx_description
1 polymer ?
#
loop_
_entity_poly.entity_id
_entity_poly.type
_entity_poly.pdbx_seq_one_letter_code
_entity_poly.pdbx_strand_id
1 'polypeptide(L)'
;MEYFNLQKKDGNQVSCVKVIPDDPCGIVIGIHGFSSSKEGSTYQLLCRRMSAAGLGVVCIDLPGHGTQESLKETLRIPGALDSIEAAEQYVLREYPGCRVFYFASSFGAYLTGLYISTRDHAGRRLFWRSAAVNMPALFHSEDPSPEEIRYMEKLKEQGYFDVTMEEHRPVRITEEMYNDLLENDLFEVFDADRFGKHQVFMAHGTEDQVIDPGAAGKFAEQFGIPIHWFSGEGHSIAADPANPDRVMDLAVSFYLHGDV
;
A
#
# COMPACT_ATOMS: atom_id res chain seq x y z
N MET A 1 -19.06 -0.82 10.03
CA MET A 1 -18.07 0.16 9.51
C MET A 1 -18.31 1.50 10.18
N GLU A 2 -17.27 2.10 10.73
CA GLU A 2 -17.28 3.42 11.34
C GLU A 2 -16.27 4.31 10.61
N TYR A 3 -16.70 5.49 10.19
CA TYR A 3 -15.86 6.48 9.49
C TYR A 3 -15.38 7.54 10.49
N PHE A 4 -14.12 7.94 10.38
CA PHE A 4 -13.51 8.95 11.24
C PHE A 4 -12.31 9.59 10.54
N ASN A 5 -11.82 10.69 11.10
CA ASN A 5 -10.62 11.35 10.64
C ASN A 5 -9.56 11.36 11.73
N LEU A 6 -8.31 11.19 11.32
CA LEU A 6 -7.13 11.39 12.17
C LEU A 6 -6.45 12.69 11.80
N GLN A 7 -5.87 13.37 12.77
CA GLN A 7 -5.07 14.56 12.53
C GLN A 7 -3.59 14.18 12.51
N LYS A 8 -2.88 14.62 11.48
CA LYS A 8 -1.42 14.51 11.38
C LYS A 8 -0.73 15.64 12.13
N LYS A 9 0.58 15.49 12.35
CA LYS A 9 1.40 16.50 13.04
C LYS A 9 1.43 17.84 12.31
N ASP A 10 1.30 17.84 10.98
CA ASP A 10 1.27 19.04 10.13
C ASP A 10 -0.10 19.73 10.05
N GLY A 11 -1.12 19.18 10.72
CA GLY A 11 -2.49 19.68 10.74
C GLY A 11 -3.41 19.11 9.64
N ASN A 12 -2.87 18.40 8.66
CA ASN A 12 -3.66 17.70 7.66
C ASN A 12 -4.44 16.53 8.27
N GLN A 13 -5.49 16.08 7.58
CA GLN A 13 -6.35 15.00 8.05
C GLN A 13 -6.21 13.76 7.19
N VAL A 14 -6.25 12.59 7.84
CA VAL A 14 -6.34 11.28 7.21
C VAL A 14 -7.75 10.76 7.38
N SER A 15 -8.45 10.54 6.29
CA SER A 15 -9.79 9.93 6.33
C SER A 15 -9.65 8.42 6.50
N CYS A 16 -10.38 7.88 7.44
CA CYS A 16 -10.26 6.48 7.85
C CYS A 16 -11.63 5.78 7.89
N VAL A 17 -11.59 4.47 7.77
CA VAL A 17 -12.72 3.58 8.09
C VAL A 17 -12.20 2.45 8.96
N LYS A 18 -12.99 2.04 9.97
CA LYS A 18 -12.64 0.90 10.81
C LYS A 18 -13.77 -0.12 10.94
N VAL A 19 -13.38 -1.36 11.17
CA VAL A 19 -14.22 -2.48 11.59
C VAL A 19 -13.43 -3.23 12.66
N ILE A 20 -13.82 -3.10 13.91
CA ILE A 20 -13.10 -3.69 15.04
C ILE A 20 -14.07 -4.58 15.82
N PRO A 21 -13.82 -5.88 15.98
CA PRO A 21 -14.59 -6.75 16.88
C PRO A 21 -14.31 -6.38 18.34
N ASP A 22 -15.16 -6.88 19.27
CA ASP A 22 -15.08 -6.54 20.69
C ASP A 22 -13.75 -6.93 21.34
N ASP A 23 -13.14 -8.04 20.92
CA ASP A 23 -11.85 -8.53 21.45
C ASP A 23 -10.93 -8.93 20.28
N PRO A 24 -10.30 -7.96 19.59
CA PRO A 24 -9.49 -8.23 18.42
C PRO A 24 -8.16 -8.89 18.80
N CYS A 25 -7.83 -10.01 18.16
CA CYS A 25 -6.53 -10.67 18.34
C CYS A 25 -5.34 -9.93 17.69
N GLY A 26 -5.62 -8.85 16.99
CA GLY A 26 -4.69 -7.91 16.36
C GLY A 26 -5.45 -6.96 15.44
N ILE A 27 -4.78 -5.91 14.98
CA ILE A 27 -5.38 -4.90 14.09
C ILE A 27 -4.53 -4.75 12.83
N VAL A 28 -5.20 -4.83 11.68
CA VAL A 28 -4.62 -4.65 10.35
C VAL A 28 -4.85 -3.21 9.89
N ILE A 29 -3.78 -2.49 9.59
CA ILE A 29 -3.86 -1.19 8.91
C ILE A 29 -3.84 -1.46 7.40
N GLY A 30 -4.88 -1.01 6.69
CA GLY A 30 -5.04 -1.18 5.26
C GLY A 30 -4.60 0.06 4.49
N ILE A 31 -3.64 -0.09 3.55
CA ILE A 31 -3.05 1.00 2.75
C ILE A 31 -3.28 0.69 1.27
N HIS A 32 -4.11 1.50 0.61
CA HIS A 32 -4.54 1.27 -0.77
C HIS A 32 -3.47 1.65 -1.81
N GLY A 33 -3.67 1.17 -3.05
CA GLY A 33 -2.86 1.50 -4.20
C GLY A 33 -3.18 2.85 -4.82
N PHE A 34 -2.42 3.22 -5.84
CA PHE A 34 -2.59 4.45 -6.60
C PHE A 34 -4.00 4.54 -7.21
N SER A 35 -4.58 5.73 -7.24
CA SER A 35 -5.95 6.03 -7.71
C SER A 35 -7.10 5.32 -6.95
N SER A 36 -6.82 4.55 -5.90
CA SER A 36 -7.81 3.83 -5.11
C SER A 36 -8.27 4.62 -3.86
N SER A 37 -8.89 3.94 -2.91
CA SER A 37 -9.33 4.52 -1.64
C SER A 37 -9.51 3.44 -0.56
N LYS A 38 -9.68 3.87 0.70
CA LYS A 38 -10.06 3.00 1.83
C LYS A 38 -11.36 2.22 1.61
N GLU A 39 -12.18 2.67 0.66
CA GLU A 39 -13.47 2.06 0.30
C GLU A 39 -13.39 1.21 -0.98
N GLY A 40 -12.22 1.04 -1.58
CA GLY A 40 -12.02 0.15 -2.73
C GLY A 40 -12.44 -1.29 -2.42
N SER A 41 -12.84 -2.05 -3.44
CA SER A 41 -13.38 -3.42 -3.30
C SER A 41 -12.44 -4.34 -2.51
N THR A 42 -11.13 -4.23 -2.71
CA THR A 42 -10.11 -4.97 -1.95
C THR A 42 -10.21 -4.68 -0.44
N TYR A 43 -10.43 -3.40 -0.06
CA TYR A 43 -10.47 -3.00 1.36
C TYR A 43 -11.81 -3.30 2.02
N GLN A 44 -12.91 -3.27 1.25
CA GLN A 44 -14.19 -3.81 1.73
C GLN A 44 -14.10 -5.32 1.99
N LEU A 45 -13.42 -6.06 1.10
CA LEU A 45 -13.17 -7.49 1.29
C LEU A 45 -12.26 -7.73 2.49
N LEU A 46 -11.16 -6.95 2.62
CA LEU A 46 -10.26 -6.99 3.78
C LEU A 46 -11.04 -6.81 5.09
N CYS A 47 -11.86 -5.77 5.21
CA CYS A 47 -12.68 -5.53 6.39
C CYS A 47 -13.56 -6.74 6.75
N ARG A 48 -14.23 -7.32 5.75
CA ARG A 48 -15.13 -8.46 5.96
C ARG A 48 -14.37 -9.73 6.39
N ARG A 49 -13.27 -10.06 5.70
CA ARG A 49 -12.52 -11.30 5.94
C ARG A 49 -11.70 -11.24 7.23
N MET A 50 -11.04 -10.13 7.52
CA MET A 50 -10.28 -9.95 8.76
C MET A 50 -11.20 -9.95 9.98
N SER A 51 -12.34 -9.25 9.92
CA SER A 51 -13.32 -9.24 11.02
C SER A 51 -13.89 -10.62 11.29
N ALA A 52 -14.17 -11.42 10.25
CA ALA A 52 -14.61 -12.80 10.39
C ALA A 52 -13.55 -13.71 11.06
N ALA A 53 -12.28 -13.35 10.94
CA ALA A 53 -11.14 -14.04 11.57
C ALA A 53 -10.76 -13.48 12.97
N GLY A 54 -11.56 -12.57 13.53
CA GLY A 54 -11.29 -11.95 14.83
C GLY A 54 -10.21 -10.86 14.81
N LEU A 55 -9.85 -10.36 13.62
CA LEU A 55 -8.91 -9.24 13.46
C LEU A 55 -9.68 -7.93 13.27
N GLY A 56 -9.21 -6.86 13.91
CA GLY A 56 -9.66 -5.51 13.61
C GLY A 56 -9.02 -4.98 12.32
N VAL A 57 -9.68 -4.02 11.67
CA VAL A 57 -9.16 -3.34 10.48
C VAL A 57 -9.33 -1.83 10.62
N VAL A 58 -8.29 -1.08 10.23
CA VAL A 58 -8.32 0.37 10.03
C VAL A 58 -7.77 0.64 8.63
N CYS A 59 -8.60 1.08 7.69
CA CYS A 59 -8.15 1.51 6.37
C CYS A 59 -8.06 3.03 6.29
N ILE A 60 -7.06 3.54 5.59
CA ILE A 60 -6.81 4.98 5.41
C ILE A 60 -6.91 5.39 3.96
N ASP A 61 -7.27 6.65 3.70
CA ASP A 61 -7.03 7.30 2.41
C ASP A 61 -5.66 7.96 2.42
N LEU A 62 -4.90 7.76 1.35
CA LEU A 62 -3.62 8.44 1.10
C LEU A 62 -3.87 9.91 0.68
N PRO A 63 -2.91 10.83 0.86
CA PRO A 63 -2.98 12.19 0.32
C PRO A 63 -3.32 12.20 -1.17
N GLY A 64 -4.18 13.10 -1.60
CA GLY A 64 -4.62 13.20 -2.99
C GLY A 64 -5.57 12.10 -3.48
N HIS A 65 -6.03 11.20 -2.58
CA HIS A 65 -6.89 10.06 -2.89
C HIS A 65 -8.19 10.07 -2.07
N GLY A 66 -9.13 9.24 -2.48
CA GLY A 66 -10.33 8.92 -1.71
C GLY A 66 -11.30 10.08 -1.51
N THR A 67 -11.53 10.49 -0.26
CA THR A 67 -12.52 11.49 0.12
C THR A 67 -12.03 12.92 -0.03
N GLN A 68 -12.97 13.88 0.09
CA GLN A 68 -12.69 15.32 -0.04
C GLN A 68 -11.62 15.83 0.94
N GLU A 69 -11.53 15.27 2.13
CA GLU A 69 -10.54 15.70 3.13
C GLU A 69 -9.11 15.30 2.68
N SER A 70 -8.94 14.07 2.23
CA SER A 70 -7.65 13.58 1.73
C SER A 70 -7.25 14.22 0.38
N LEU A 71 -8.23 14.72 -0.40
CA LEU A 71 -7.99 15.45 -1.65
C LEU A 71 -7.44 16.86 -1.45
N LYS A 72 -7.53 17.41 -0.25
CA LYS A 72 -6.99 18.74 0.07
C LYS A 72 -5.46 18.74 0.16
N GLU A 73 -4.89 17.59 0.44
CA GLU A 73 -3.46 17.40 0.53
C GLU A 73 -2.89 16.87 -0.79
N THR A 74 -1.85 17.52 -1.29
CA THR A 74 -1.10 17.04 -2.44
C THR A 74 -0.34 15.78 -2.09
N LEU A 75 -0.35 14.77 -2.98
CA LEU A 75 0.40 13.54 -2.78
C LEU A 75 1.91 13.83 -2.74
N ARG A 76 2.54 13.44 -1.65
CA ARG A 76 3.99 13.42 -1.42
C ARG A 76 4.34 12.18 -0.59
N ILE A 77 5.51 11.61 -0.79
CA ILE A 77 5.95 10.44 0.01
C ILE A 77 5.97 10.76 1.50
N PRO A 78 6.59 11.85 2.00
CA PRO A 78 6.58 12.15 3.42
C PRO A 78 5.16 12.24 4.02
N GLY A 79 4.25 12.93 3.33
CA GLY A 79 2.86 13.08 3.78
C GLY A 79 2.08 11.76 3.79
N ALA A 80 2.38 10.85 2.86
CA ALA A 80 1.80 9.50 2.83
C ALA A 80 2.34 8.64 3.99
N LEU A 81 3.64 8.71 4.30
CA LEU A 81 4.23 8.02 5.46
C LEU A 81 3.67 8.57 6.77
N ASP A 82 3.45 9.88 6.88
CA ASP A 82 2.81 10.50 8.04
C ASP A 82 1.36 10.04 8.23
N SER A 83 0.66 9.70 7.13
CA SER A 83 -0.69 9.12 7.20
C SER A 83 -0.69 7.70 7.76
N ILE A 84 0.30 6.88 7.39
CA ILE A 84 0.50 5.53 7.95
C ILE A 84 0.86 5.63 9.44
N GLU A 85 1.79 6.53 9.81
CA GLU A 85 2.17 6.79 11.20
C GLU A 85 0.96 7.21 12.05
N ALA A 86 0.13 8.12 11.56
CA ALA A 86 -1.07 8.58 12.27
C ALA A 86 -2.05 7.42 12.55
N ALA A 87 -2.25 6.52 11.57
CA ALA A 87 -3.10 5.34 11.76
C ALA A 87 -2.49 4.37 12.78
N GLU A 88 -1.18 4.14 12.75
CA GLU A 88 -0.50 3.28 13.70
C GLU A 88 -0.59 3.86 15.12
N GLN A 89 -0.31 5.13 15.29
CA GLN A 89 -0.40 5.81 16.59
C GLN A 89 -1.84 5.79 17.15
N TYR A 90 -2.84 5.91 16.27
CA TYR A 90 -4.24 5.71 16.65
C TYR A 90 -4.49 4.30 17.19
N VAL A 91 -4.05 3.27 16.46
CA VAL A 91 -4.23 1.87 16.90
C VAL A 91 -3.54 1.61 18.23
N LEU A 92 -2.30 2.07 18.43
CA LEU A 92 -1.55 1.90 19.66
C LEU A 92 -2.21 2.58 20.86
N ARG A 93 -2.83 3.75 20.65
CA ARG A 93 -3.49 4.52 21.70
C ARG A 93 -4.86 3.95 22.08
N GLU A 94 -5.68 3.63 21.08
CA GLU A 94 -7.07 3.18 21.31
C GLU A 94 -7.17 1.68 21.64
N TYR A 95 -6.19 0.88 21.23
CA TYR A 95 -6.17 -0.58 21.40
C TYR A 95 -4.84 -1.05 22.00
N PRO A 96 -4.48 -0.58 23.21
CA PRO A 96 -3.19 -0.89 23.82
C PRO A 96 -3.01 -2.39 24.01
N GLY A 97 -1.85 -2.90 23.58
CA GLY A 97 -1.51 -4.33 23.67
C GLY A 97 -1.94 -5.17 22.46
N CYS A 98 -2.76 -4.65 21.54
CA CYS A 98 -3.04 -5.33 20.28
C CYS A 98 -1.81 -5.38 19.38
N ARG A 99 -1.65 -6.53 18.68
CA ARG A 99 -0.64 -6.65 17.62
C ARG A 99 -1.05 -5.80 16.43
N VAL A 100 -0.10 -5.07 15.85
CA VAL A 100 -0.31 -4.28 14.64
C VAL A 100 0.19 -5.05 13.44
N PHE A 101 -0.61 -5.09 12.37
CA PHE A 101 -0.29 -5.67 11.08
C PHE A 101 -0.58 -4.67 9.97
N TYR A 102 0.05 -4.86 8.80
CA TYR A 102 -0.24 -4.05 7.61
C TYR A 102 -0.71 -4.93 6.46
N PHE A 103 -1.74 -4.49 5.75
CA PHE A 103 -2.13 -4.98 4.44
C PHE A 103 -1.99 -3.84 3.44
N ALA A 104 -1.19 -4.04 2.41
CA ALA A 104 -0.94 -3.00 1.43
C ALA A 104 -0.98 -3.52 0.00
N SER A 105 -1.52 -2.72 -0.94
CA SER A 105 -1.59 -3.09 -2.35
C SER A 105 -0.83 -2.09 -3.22
N SER A 106 -0.09 -2.59 -4.21
CA SER A 106 0.51 -1.78 -5.28
C SER A 106 1.35 -0.62 -4.71
N PHE A 107 1.01 0.63 -5.01
CA PHE A 107 1.64 1.82 -4.46
C PHE A 107 1.62 1.87 -2.92
N GLY A 108 0.54 1.40 -2.28
CA GLY A 108 0.50 1.28 -0.82
C GLY A 108 1.56 0.31 -0.28
N ALA A 109 1.89 -0.75 -1.03
CA ALA A 109 2.96 -1.67 -0.66
C ALA A 109 4.33 -0.98 -0.73
N TYR A 110 4.60 -0.19 -1.76
CA TYR A 110 5.79 0.65 -1.85
C TYR A 110 5.91 1.59 -0.65
N LEU A 111 4.85 2.33 -0.34
CA LEU A 111 4.83 3.26 0.80
C LEU A 111 5.04 2.57 2.14
N THR A 112 4.44 1.39 2.35
CA THR A 112 4.66 0.63 3.58
C THR A 112 6.07 0.06 3.67
N GLY A 113 6.69 -0.31 2.55
CA GLY A 113 8.11 -0.69 2.49
C GLY A 113 9.03 0.45 2.92
N LEU A 114 8.81 1.65 2.40
CA LEU A 114 9.54 2.85 2.84
C LEU A 114 9.28 3.15 4.33
N TYR A 115 8.03 3.06 4.78
CA TYR A 115 7.65 3.34 6.16
C TYR A 115 8.41 2.46 7.14
N ILE A 116 8.37 1.14 6.97
CA ILE A 116 9.02 0.20 7.88
C ILE A 116 10.55 0.26 7.82
N SER A 117 11.12 0.73 6.71
CA SER A 117 12.57 0.85 6.54
C SER A 117 13.12 2.16 7.11
N THR A 118 12.33 3.25 7.10
CA THR A 118 12.80 4.60 7.43
C THR A 118 12.22 5.18 8.73
N ARG A 119 11.13 4.61 9.25
CA ARG A 119 10.43 5.09 10.46
C ARG A 119 10.41 4.04 11.56
N ASP A 120 10.29 4.50 12.81
CA ASP A 120 9.95 3.60 13.91
C ASP A 120 8.50 3.16 13.79
N HIS A 121 8.24 1.86 13.99
CA HIS A 121 6.93 1.28 13.81
C HIS A 121 6.67 0.13 14.80
N ALA A 122 5.40 -0.16 15.05
CA ALA A 122 4.96 -1.27 15.90
C ALA A 122 4.50 -2.51 15.11
N GLY A 123 4.52 -2.44 13.78
CA GLY A 123 4.06 -3.51 12.92
C GLY A 123 4.81 -4.82 13.13
N ARG A 124 4.06 -5.93 13.14
CA ARG A 124 4.58 -7.30 13.34
C ARG A 124 4.67 -8.08 12.06
N ARG A 125 3.70 -7.91 11.14
CA ARG A 125 3.62 -8.61 9.85
C ARG A 125 3.02 -7.70 8.80
N LEU A 126 3.57 -7.78 7.59
CA LEU A 126 3.20 -6.97 6.45
C LEU A 126 2.88 -7.87 5.26
N PHE A 127 1.63 -7.83 4.81
CA PHE A 127 1.18 -8.54 3.62
C PHE A 127 1.06 -7.59 2.43
N TRP A 128 1.80 -7.86 1.37
CA TRP A 128 1.78 -7.10 0.12
C TRP A 128 1.05 -7.83 -0.99
N ARG A 129 0.10 -7.15 -1.60
CA ARG A 129 -0.59 -7.60 -2.80
C ARG A 129 -0.13 -6.78 -3.99
N SER A 130 0.41 -7.43 -5.04
CA SER A 130 0.86 -6.80 -6.29
C SER A 130 1.77 -5.59 -6.02
N ALA A 131 2.82 -5.79 -5.21
CA ALA A 131 3.65 -4.70 -4.68
C ALA A 131 4.40 -3.94 -5.77
N ALA A 132 4.29 -2.62 -5.79
CA ALA A 132 4.99 -1.73 -6.71
C ALA A 132 6.44 -1.47 -6.23
N VAL A 133 7.28 -2.51 -6.24
CA VAL A 133 8.64 -2.46 -5.68
C VAL A 133 9.62 -1.61 -6.47
N ASN A 134 9.32 -1.31 -7.74
CA ASN A 134 10.19 -0.58 -8.66
C ASN A 134 9.59 0.77 -9.10
N MET A 135 9.01 1.52 -8.17
CA MET A 135 8.32 2.80 -8.46
C MET A 135 9.15 3.79 -9.29
N PRO A 136 10.45 4.01 -9.04
CA PRO A 136 11.24 4.89 -9.90
C PRO A 136 11.21 4.49 -11.37
N ALA A 137 11.35 3.20 -11.68
CA ALA A 137 11.38 2.70 -13.05
C ALA A 137 10.03 2.82 -13.79
N LEU A 138 8.91 2.96 -13.07
CA LEU A 138 7.59 3.21 -13.66
C LEU A 138 7.42 4.65 -14.16
N PHE A 139 8.26 5.57 -13.70
CA PHE A 139 8.20 7.00 -14.05
C PHE A 139 9.47 7.51 -14.74
N HIS A 140 10.53 6.72 -14.74
CA HIS A 140 11.81 7.10 -15.34
C HIS A 140 12.51 5.86 -15.91
N SER A 141 12.18 5.52 -17.15
CA SER A 141 12.82 4.41 -17.87
C SER A 141 13.94 4.90 -18.79
N GLU A 142 14.92 4.05 -19.09
CA GLU A 142 15.99 4.33 -20.06
C GLU A 142 15.44 4.45 -21.50
N ASP A 143 14.30 3.77 -21.80
CA ASP A 143 13.60 3.85 -23.08
C ASP A 143 12.14 4.25 -22.81
N PRO A 144 11.87 5.56 -22.63
CA PRO A 144 10.57 6.03 -22.20
C PRO A 144 9.49 5.82 -23.28
N SER A 145 8.36 5.32 -22.85
CA SER A 145 7.16 5.19 -23.69
C SER A 145 6.67 6.58 -24.17
N PRO A 146 5.86 6.64 -25.24
CA PRO A 146 5.24 7.91 -25.67
C PRO A 146 4.39 8.58 -24.57
N GLU A 147 3.91 7.81 -23.62
CA GLU A 147 3.14 8.33 -22.48
C GLU A 147 4.05 8.95 -21.43
N GLU A 148 5.16 8.32 -21.09
CA GLU A 148 6.17 8.87 -20.18
C GLU A 148 6.75 10.18 -20.75
N ILE A 149 7.05 10.23 -22.06
CA ILE A 149 7.50 11.47 -22.71
C ILE A 149 6.46 12.59 -22.52
N ARG A 150 5.17 12.32 -22.75
CA ARG A 150 4.10 13.31 -22.53
C ARG A 150 3.99 13.76 -21.06
N TYR A 151 4.20 12.86 -20.12
CA TYR A 151 4.22 13.21 -18.69
C TYR A 151 5.37 14.13 -18.37
N MET A 152 6.57 13.85 -18.89
CA MET A 152 7.75 14.68 -18.69
C MET A 152 7.62 16.08 -19.34
N GLU A 153 6.99 16.16 -20.53
CA GLU A 153 6.68 17.44 -21.18
C GLU A 153 5.72 18.26 -20.31
N LYS A 154 4.62 17.67 -19.82
CA LYS A 154 3.66 18.35 -18.92
C LYS A 154 4.32 18.79 -17.62
N LEU A 155 5.17 17.94 -17.01
CA LEU A 155 5.89 18.29 -15.79
C LEU A 155 6.74 19.53 -16.01
N LYS A 156 7.47 19.59 -17.13
CA LYS A 156 8.31 20.72 -17.52
C LYS A 156 7.52 22.00 -17.84
N GLU A 157 6.35 21.87 -18.49
CA GLU A 157 5.54 23.01 -18.93
C GLU A 157 4.71 23.64 -17.82
N GLN A 158 4.13 22.83 -16.93
CA GLN A 158 3.14 23.27 -15.94
C GLN A 158 3.42 22.81 -14.51
N GLY A 159 4.52 22.05 -14.26
CA GLY A 159 4.93 21.60 -12.94
C GLY A 159 4.18 20.37 -12.42
N TYR A 160 3.30 19.75 -13.22
CA TYR A 160 2.58 18.55 -12.84
C TYR A 160 2.01 17.80 -14.05
N PHE A 161 1.62 16.54 -13.82
CA PHE A 161 0.74 15.78 -14.71
C PHE A 161 -0.23 14.95 -13.88
N ASP A 162 -1.36 14.59 -14.48
CA ASP A 162 -2.36 13.75 -13.84
C ASP A 162 -2.31 12.34 -14.45
N VAL A 163 -2.25 11.32 -13.59
CA VAL A 163 -2.28 9.89 -13.96
C VAL A 163 -3.63 9.30 -13.59
N THR A 164 -4.26 8.63 -14.54
CA THR A 164 -5.54 7.95 -14.34
C THR A 164 -5.34 6.45 -14.55
N MET A 165 -5.72 5.67 -13.56
CA MET A 165 -5.73 4.21 -13.64
C MET A 165 -7.18 3.75 -13.84
N GLU A 166 -7.47 3.11 -15.00
CA GLU A 166 -8.80 2.58 -15.35
C GLU A 166 -9.91 3.64 -15.17
N GLU A 167 -11.02 3.29 -14.51
CA GLU A 167 -12.17 4.17 -14.23
C GLU A 167 -12.01 5.00 -12.94
N HIS A 168 -10.80 5.06 -12.38
CA HIS A 168 -10.53 5.78 -11.14
C HIS A 168 -10.29 7.28 -11.35
N ARG A 169 -10.31 8.03 -10.25
CA ARG A 169 -9.98 9.46 -10.29
C ARG A 169 -8.52 9.68 -10.67
N PRO A 170 -8.22 10.71 -11.47
CA PRO A 170 -6.84 11.11 -11.73
C PRO A 170 -6.17 11.53 -10.42
N VAL A 171 -4.91 11.13 -10.28
CA VAL A 171 -4.03 11.56 -9.19
C VAL A 171 -2.96 12.45 -9.77
N ARG A 172 -2.74 13.59 -9.14
CA ARG A 172 -1.75 14.56 -9.55
C ARG A 172 -0.36 14.19 -9.06
N ILE A 173 0.57 14.11 -9.98
CA ILE A 173 2.00 14.00 -9.74
C ILE A 173 2.63 15.36 -9.99
N THR A 174 3.07 16.02 -8.93
CA THR A 174 3.82 17.27 -9.01
C THR A 174 5.31 16.98 -9.22
N GLU A 175 6.09 18.01 -9.53
CA GLU A 175 7.54 17.90 -9.64
C GLU A 175 8.18 17.38 -8.34
N GLU A 176 7.66 17.83 -7.19
CA GLU A 176 8.14 17.35 -5.89
C GLU A 176 7.81 15.87 -5.66
N MET A 177 6.61 15.43 -6.03
CA MET A 177 6.26 14.00 -5.92
C MET A 177 7.10 13.15 -6.87
N TYR A 178 7.35 13.64 -8.08
CA TYR A 178 8.21 12.96 -9.05
C TYR A 178 9.63 12.80 -8.48
N ASN A 179 10.19 13.85 -7.89
CA ASN A 179 11.50 13.82 -7.25
C ASN A 179 11.50 12.87 -6.02
N ASP A 180 10.46 12.91 -5.19
CA ASP A 180 10.29 11.96 -4.08
C ASP A 180 10.37 10.49 -4.58
N LEU A 181 9.75 10.16 -5.72
CA LEU A 181 9.80 8.81 -6.29
C LEU A 181 11.22 8.42 -6.73
N LEU A 182 11.95 9.33 -7.38
CA LEU A 182 13.33 9.05 -7.83
C LEU A 182 14.32 8.89 -6.67
N GLU A 183 14.10 9.63 -5.57
CA GLU A 183 14.97 9.61 -4.38
C GLU A 183 14.70 8.42 -3.45
N ASN A 184 13.59 7.71 -3.63
CA ASN A 184 13.16 6.64 -2.74
C ASN A 184 12.99 5.30 -3.50
N ASP A 185 14.08 4.80 -4.06
CA ASP A 185 14.09 3.46 -4.64
C ASP A 185 14.02 2.40 -3.53
N LEU A 186 12.96 1.58 -3.56
CA LEU A 186 12.76 0.57 -2.54
C LEU A 186 13.84 -0.52 -2.57
N PHE A 187 14.45 -0.80 -3.74
CA PHE A 187 15.58 -1.73 -3.83
C PHE A 187 16.81 -1.26 -3.06
N GLU A 188 16.99 0.07 -2.89
CA GLU A 188 18.10 0.67 -2.16
C GLU A 188 17.76 0.96 -0.69
N VAL A 189 16.50 1.31 -0.40
CA VAL A 189 16.07 1.78 0.92
C VAL A 189 15.55 0.67 1.82
N PHE A 190 15.03 -0.44 1.25
CA PHE A 190 14.36 -1.47 2.03
C PHE A 190 15.33 -2.19 2.97
N ASP A 191 15.00 -2.13 4.27
CA ASP A 191 15.77 -2.76 5.34
C ASP A 191 15.04 -4.01 5.87
N ALA A 192 15.34 -5.15 5.25
CA ALA A 192 14.75 -6.43 5.64
C ALA A 192 15.16 -6.88 7.06
N ASP A 193 16.33 -6.47 7.52
CA ASP A 193 16.83 -6.86 8.85
C ASP A 193 16.09 -6.07 9.95
N ARG A 194 15.74 -4.81 9.67
CA ARG A 194 14.98 -3.97 10.62
C ARG A 194 13.58 -4.50 10.87
N PHE A 195 12.87 -4.95 9.83
CA PHE A 195 11.52 -5.52 9.99
C PHE A 195 11.54 -7.04 10.24
N GLY A 196 12.55 -7.74 9.72
CA GLY A 196 12.66 -9.19 9.73
C GLY A 196 12.03 -9.82 8.48
N LYS A 197 12.86 -10.40 7.63
CA LYS A 197 12.46 -10.91 6.31
C LYS A 197 11.28 -11.90 6.31
N HIS A 198 11.10 -12.66 7.39
CA HIS A 198 9.99 -13.60 7.55
C HIS A 198 8.69 -12.94 8.01
N GLN A 199 8.70 -11.65 8.24
CA GLN A 199 7.53 -10.87 8.65
C GLN A 199 6.88 -10.09 7.50
N VAL A 200 7.43 -10.22 6.30
CA VAL A 200 6.85 -9.70 5.06
C VAL A 200 6.46 -10.88 4.17
N PHE A 201 5.28 -10.83 3.58
CA PHE A 201 4.79 -11.82 2.63
C PHE A 201 4.21 -11.13 1.41
N MET A 202 4.50 -11.65 0.22
CA MET A 202 4.02 -11.10 -1.04
C MET A 202 3.04 -12.05 -1.73
N ALA A 203 1.99 -11.49 -2.35
CA ALA A 203 1.10 -12.15 -3.31
C ALA A 203 1.12 -11.38 -4.62
N HIS A 204 1.39 -12.05 -5.76
CA HIS A 204 1.54 -11.38 -7.05
C HIS A 204 1.00 -12.23 -8.20
N GLY A 205 0.40 -11.58 -9.20
CA GLY A 205 -0.08 -12.22 -10.42
C GLY A 205 1.05 -12.45 -11.43
N THR A 206 1.09 -13.61 -12.08
CA THR A 206 2.16 -13.91 -13.06
C THR A 206 2.02 -13.16 -14.38
N GLU A 207 0.85 -12.57 -14.65
CA GLU A 207 0.56 -11.79 -15.86
C GLU A 207 0.21 -10.32 -15.52
N ASP A 208 0.79 -9.80 -14.43
CA ASP A 208 0.63 -8.40 -14.04
C ASP A 208 1.24 -7.48 -15.09
N GLN A 209 0.40 -6.65 -15.74
CA GLN A 209 0.80 -5.70 -16.79
C GLN A 209 1.09 -4.30 -16.23
N VAL A 210 0.85 -4.08 -14.93
CA VAL A 210 1.10 -2.79 -14.26
C VAL A 210 2.43 -2.82 -13.54
N ILE A 211 2.66 -3.89 -12.77
CA ILE A 211 3.91 -4.10 -12.03
C ILE A 211 4.56 -5.39 -12.54
N ASP A 212 5.73 -5.26 -13.15
CA ASP A 212 6.46 -6.39 -13.72
C ASP A 212 6.68 -7.50 -12.68
N PRO A 213 6.14 -8.72 -12.92
CA PRO A 213 6.38 -9.87 -12.04
C PRO A 213 7.86 -10.19 -11.86
N GLY A 214 8.69 -9.90 -12.88
CA GLY A 214 10.14 -10.07 -12.81
C GLY A 214 10.77 -9.14 -11.78
N ALA A 215 10.33 -7.90 -11.69
CA ALA A 215 10.79 -6.96 -10.64
C ALA A 215 10.35 -7.42 -9.24
N ALA A 216 9.10 -7.86 -9.09
CA ALA A 216 8.58 -8.40 -7.84
C ALA A 216 9.38 -9.65 -7.39
N GLY A 217 9.68 -10.56 -8.33
CA GLY A 217 10.50 -11.75 -8.05
C GLY A 217 11.93 -11.42 -7.64
N LYS A 218 12.59 -10.50 -8.34
CA LYS A 218 13.94 -10.02 -7.99
C LYS A 218 13.98 -9.40 -6.59
N PHE A 219 12.99 -8.57 -6.27
CA PHE A 219 12.87 -7.96 -4.94
C PHE A 219 12.70 -9.04 -3.85
N ALA A 220 11.78 -9.98 -4.06
CA ALA A 220 11.53 -11.07 -3.13
C ALA A 220 12.79 -11.93 -2.91
N GLU A 221 13.55 -12.24 -3.97
CA GLU A 221 14.80 -12.98 -3.90
C GLU A 221 15.89 -12.19 -3.16
N GLN A 222 16.09 -10.92 -3.51
CA GLN A 222 17.12 -10.06 -2.92
C GLN A 222 16.96 -9.95 -1.40
N PHE A 223 15.73 -9.79 -0.93
CA PHE A 223 15.45 -9.58 0.49
C PHE A 223 14.96 -10.84 1.23
N GLY A 224 14.91 -11.98 0.54
CA GLY A 224 14.49 -13.27 1.12
C GLY A 224 13.04 -13.25 1.59
N ILE A 225 12.16 -12.56 0.87
CA ILE A 225 10.73 -12.42 1.17
C ILE A 225 9.96 -13.55 0.49
N PRO A 226 9.14 -14.33 1.21
CA PRO A 226 8.27 -15.33 0.58
C PRO A 226 7.23 -14.63 -0.33
N ILE A 227 7.04 -15.21 -1.53
CA ILE A 227 6.07 -14.72 -2.52
C ILE A 227 5.18 -15.87 -3.02
N HIS A 228 3.87 -15.66 -2.99
CA HIS A 228 2.88 -16.54 -3.60
C HIS A 228 2.47 -16.02 -4.96
N TRP A 229 2.68 -16.84 -5.99
CA TRP A 229 2.33 -16.51 -7.36
C TRP A 229 0.94 -16.99 -7.72
N PHE A 230 0.10 -16.08 -8.19
CA PHE A 230 -1.21 -16.40 -8.77
C PHE A 230 -1.04 -16.55 -10.30
N SER A 231 -1.05 -17.80 -10.77
CA SER A 231 -0.84 -18.11 -12.18
C SER A 231 -1.97 -17.58 -13.08
N GLY A 232 -1.61 -16.87 -14.15
CA GLY A 232 -2.56 -16.28 -15.11
C GLY A 232 -3.27 -15.04 -14.61
N GLU A 233 -2.94 -14.56 -13.40
CA GLU A 233 -3.55 -13.37 -12.81
C GLU A 233 -2.77 -12.09 -13.15
N GLY A 234 -3.54 -11.01 -13.39
CA GLY A 234 -3.01 -9.66 -13.57
C GLY A 234 -2.88 -8.91 -12.25
N HIS A 235 -2.78 -7.58 -12.34
CA HIS A 235 -2.54 -6.69 -11.20
C HIS A 235 -3.59 -6.79 -10.08
N SER A 236 -4.85 -6.94 -10.44
CA SER A 236 -5.96 -7.03 -9.47
C SER A 236 -6.08 -8.39 -8.79
N ILE A 237 -5.44 -9.44 -9.30
CA ILE A 237 -5.59 -10.84 -8.85
C ILE A 237 -7.09 -11.20 -8.72
N ALA A 238 -7.84 -10.96 -9.78
CA ALA A 238 -9.30 -11.09 -9.79
C ALA A 238 -9.86 -11.63 -11.13
N ALA A 239 -9.02 -12.14 -12.02
CA ALA A 239 -9.48 -12.80 -13.26
C ALA A 239 -10.23 -14.10 -12.90
N ASP A 240 -9.73 -14.89 -11.96
CA ASP A 240 -10.51 -15.90 -11.26
C ASP A 240 -11.25 -15.25 -10.07
N PRO A 241 -12.61 -15.25 -10.07
CA PRO A 241 -13.40 -14.64 -8.99
C PRO A 241 -13.15 -15.21 -7.58
N ALA A 242 -12.50 -16.36 -7.46
CA ALA A 242 -12.14 -16.95 -6.17
C ALA A 242 -10.81 -16.39 -5.62
N ASN A 243 -9.96 -15.82 -6.45
CA ASN A 243 -8.62 -15.40 -6.04
C ASN A 243 -8.61 -14.21 -5.08
N PRO A 244 -9.49 -13.21 -5.15
CA PRO A 244 -9.56 -12.18 -4.10
C PRO A 244 -9.77 -12.75 -2.70
N ASP A 245 -10.64 -13.74 -2.55
CA ASP A 245 -10.84 -14.43 -1.26
C ASP A 245 -9.62 -15.25 -0.85
N ARG A 246 -8.94 -15.95 -1.78
CA ARG A 246 -7.68 -16.67 -1.51
C ARG A 246 -6.56 -15.76 -1.04
N VAL A 247 -6.43 -14.55 -1.61
CA VAL A 247 -5.48 -13.54 -1.13
C VAL A 247 -5.76 -13.20 0.33
N MET A 248 -7.02 -13.02 0.70
CA MET A 248 -7.39 -12.73 2.09
C MET A 248 -7.16 -13.92 3.01
N ASP A 249 -7.38 -15.16 2.55
CA ASP A 249 -7.08 -16.37 3.33
C ASP A 249 -5.59 -16.51 3.62
N LEU A 250 -4.73 -16.25 2.64
CA LEU A 250 -3.28 -16.17 2.82
C LEU A 250 -2.91 -15.08 3.85
N ALA A 251 -3.49 -13.88 3.74
CA ALA A 251 -3.22 -12.81 4.68
C ALA A 251 -3.67 -13.14 6.11
N VAL A 252 -4.84 -13.73 6.30
CA VAL A 252 -5.33 -14.20 7.61
C VAL A 252 -4.39 -15.26 8.19
N SER A 253 -4.03 -16.28 7.39
CA SER A 253 -3.10 -17.33 7.83
C SER A 253 -1.76 -16.74 8.25
N PHE A 254 -1.21 -15.84 7.43
CA PHE A 254 0.04 -15.15 7.72
C PHE A 254 -0.04 -14.34 9.02
N TYR A 255 -1.10 -13.56 9.26
CA TYR A 255 -1.24 -12.75 10.47
C TYR A 255 -1.40 -13.60 11.74
N LEU A 256 -2.12 -14.70 11.68
CA LEU A 256 -2.43 -15.51 12.85
C LEU A 256 -1.32 -16.52 13.17
N HIS A 257 -0.73 -17.16 12.16
CA HIS A 257 0.17 -18.30 12.33
C HIS A 257 1.62 -18.01 11.94
N GLY A 258 1.86 -17.06 11.02
CA GLY A 258 3.20 -16.70 10.57
C GLY A 258 3.74 -17.54 9.42
N ASP A 259 3.07 -18.65 9.10
CA ASP A 259 3.41 -19.56 8.01
C ASP A 259 2.30 -19.53 6.96
N VAL A 260 2.67 -19.47 5.67
CA VAL A 260 1.77 -19.52 4.52
C VAL A 260 2.30 -20.50 3.49
#